data_c718491c00ede8c0badc1e59b3612111
#
_entry.id   c718491c00ede8c0badc1e59b3612111
#
_cell.length_a   1.000
_cell.length_b   1.000
_cell.length_c   1.000
_cell.angle_alpha   90.00
_cell.angle_beta   90.00
_cell.angle_gamma   90.00
#
_symmetry.space_group_name_H-M   'P 1'
#
loop_
_entity.id
_entity.type
_entity.pdbx_description
1 polymer ?
#
loop_
_entity_poly.entity_id
_entity_poly.type
_entity_poly.pdbx_seq_one_letter_code
_entity_poly.pdbx_strand_id
1 'polypeptide(L)'
;MSRAWGLLRMDRLSSWIWNLLSIRVQRIALVVICSSVFTVGLVAQTLEITASTIEDINAAFNNESLTSEQLVELYLSRIEAYDDAGPAINAVLALNGQAVDRARALDAERRAKGPRSRLHGIPIVLKDNIDTADLPTTAGSSLLAGSLPPDDAFIVQKLRAAGVIILAKVNMSEFASGGAMSSLGGPIRNPHDLERSPLGSSGGTGASIAAAYAQFGLGTDTGGSVRWPSTANGIVGLKPTYGLVSRDGIIPLALSFDMAGPMARNVYDVAAALSVMTGIDPADQATVQSEGRIGIDYTEHLDAAALDGARIGIARDFLDQDSEVDWIIEASLDVMRGAGATVVTVRFPQWLLDANGELYTAVRHREFRVQIAEYLATLKPEYPKTLAQLIEQATRMTAPNDNGQPNPGRWSLMRREEDSGDLDDPEYQAVREHGLALVRSFIDGILESKKLDAIVYPTSPRRPSRIDADSSSGGTRGVSPIRLANLTGFPDLVVPAGFTGNGLPVGISFLGTAFSEPKLLALGYAFEQVTKARRLPINTPSRPDEIIAIGQ
;
A
#
# COMPACT_ATOMS: atom_id res chain seq x y z
N MET A 1 -10.94 12.95 99.34
CA MET A 1 -11.12 14.31 99.89
C MET A 1 -11.12 15.29 98.73
N SER A 2 -12.24 15.93 98.53
CA SER A 2 -12.52 17.30 98.06
C SER A 2 -11.83 17.77 96.78
N ARG A 3 -12.46 18.42 95.83
CA ARG A 3 -13.72 19.18 95.74
C ARG A 3 -14.16 19.29 94.29
N ALA A 4 -15.42 19.11 94.07
CA ALA A 4 -16.12 19.52 92.85
C ALA A 4 -16.33 21.08 92.86
N TRP A 5 -16.71 21.61 91.76
CA TRP A 5 -17.53 22.77 91.40
C TRP A 5 -16.96 23.64 90.26
N GLY A 6 -17.73 23.66 89.19
CA GLY A 6 -18.00 24.89 88.48
C GLY A 6 -17.52 24.98 87.01
N LEU A 7 -18.31 24.53 86.10
CA LEU A 7 -18.32 25.01 84.68
C LEU A 7 -19.62 24.56 83.98
N LEU A 8 -20.67 25.28 84.18
CA LEU A 8 -21.90 25.25 83.42
C LEU A 8 -22.30 26.68 83.09
N ARG A 9 -22.10 27.08 81.84
CA ARG A 9 -22.81 28.10 81.05
C ARG A 9 -21.91 28.85 80.05
N MET A 10 -21.48 28.18 78.97
CA MET A 10 -20.99 28.88 77.76
C MET A 10 -21.22 28.17 76.44
N ASP A 11 -22.02 27.11 76.43
CA ASP A 11 -22.13 26.25 75.21
C ASP A 11 -23.33 26.49 74.28
N ARG A 12 -24.08 27.55 74.41
CA ARG A 12 -25.24 27.77 73.51
C ARG A 12 -25.13 28.98 72.56
N LEU A 13 -24.10 29.79 72.63
CA LEU A 13 -23.90 30.91 71.70
C LEU A 13 -22.89 30.61 70.55
N SER A 14 -22.07 29.65 70.73
CA SER A 14 -21.08 29.24 69.66
C SER A 14 -21.68 28.42 68.55
N SER A 15 -22.72 27.64 68.79
CA SER A 15 -23.31 26.74 67.75
C SER A 15 -24.11 27.46 66.66
N TRP A 16 -24.65 28.65 66.94
CA TRP A 16 -25.42 29.45 65.97
C TRP A 16 -24.54 30.24 65.01
N ILE A 17 -23.36 30.66 65.41
CA ILE A 17 -22.43 31.42 64.60
C ILE A 17 -21.72 30.44 63.59
N TRP A 18 -21.41 29.24 64.02
CA TRP A 18 -20.81 28.23 63.15
C TRP A 18 -21.77 27.70 62.06
N ASN A 19 -23.05 27.56 62.33
CA ASN A 19 -24.05 27.14 61.38
C ASN A 19 -24.35 28.19 60.29
N LEU A 20 -24.31 29.50 60.64
CA LEU A 20 -24.51 30.58 59.66
C LEU A 20 -23.29 30.84 58.79
N LEU A 21 -22.08 30.59 59.30
CA LEU A 21 -20.83 30.64 58.47
C LEU A 21 -20.69 29.45 57.57
N SER A 22 -21.07 28.22 57.98
CA SER A 22 -21.00 27.02 57.15
C SER A 22 -21.96 27.06 55.97
N ILE A 23 -23.17 27.62 56.14
CA ILE A 23 -24.17 27.74 55.05
C ILE A 23 -23.74 28.79 54.02
N ARG A 24 -23.05 29.88 54.40
CA ARG A 24 -22.53 30.88 53.47
C ARG A 24 -21.30 30.37 52.70
N VAL A 25 -20.41 29.62 53.36
CA VAL A 25 -19.23 29.02 52.70
C VAL A 25 -19.65 27.91 51.75
N GLN A 26 -20.62 27.07 52.08
CA GLN A 26 -21.15 26.04 51.18
C GLN A 26 -21.87 26.61 49.95
N ARG A 27 -22.61 27.75 50.09
CA ARG A 27 -23.24 28.42 48.93
C ARG A 27 -22.23 29.12 48.03
N ILE A 28 -21.15 29.67 48.55
CA ILE A 28 -20.07 30.28 47.76
C ILE A 28 -19.23 29.19 47.08
N ALA A 29 -18.95 28.06 47.74
CA ALA A 29 -18.28 26.93 47.16
C ALA A 29 -19.10 26.26 46.03
N LEU A 30 -20.44 26.20 46.20
CA LEU A 30 -21.31 25.61 45.14
C LEU A 30 -21.44 26.55 43.92
N VAL A 31 -21.42 27.86 44.08
CA VAL A 31 -21.44 28.82 42.97
C VAL A 31 -20.10 28.90 42.26
N VAL A 32 -18.97 28.72 42.96
CA VAL A 32 -17.64 28.68 42.35
C VAL A 32 -17.40 27.33 41.64
N ILE A 33 -17.92 26.20 42.15
CA ILE A 33 -17.84 24.91 41.50
C ILE A 33 -18.76 24.83 40.27
N CYS A 34 -19.94 25.46 40.29
CA CYS A 34 -20.80 25.53 39.09
C CYS A 34 -20.30 26.51 38.03
N SER A 35 -19.42 27.47 38.35
CA SER A 35 -18.82 28.39 37.37
C SER A 35 -17.52 27.88 36.78
N SER A 36 -16.91 26.82 37.33
CA SER A 36 -15.66 26.22 36.83
C SER A 36 -15.87 24.92 36.01
N VAL A 37 -17.12 24.51 35.74
CA VAL A 37 -17.43 23.25 35.06
C VAL A 37 -17.82 23.45 33.60
N PHE A 38 -17.82 24.65 33.03
CA PHE A 38 -18.15 24.87 31.63
C PHE A 38 -17.15 25.74 30.88
N THR A 39 -15.89 25.34 30.88
CA THR A 39 -15.01 25.53 29.76
C THR A 39 -14.33 24.18 29.47
N VAL A 40 -15.12 23.15 29.11
CA VAL A 40 -14.63 22.15 28.19
C VAL A 40 -14.41 22.95 26.91
N GLY A 41 -13.17 23.35 26.67
CA GLY A 41 -12.81 23.89 25.38
C GLY A 41 -13.23 22.84 24.37
N LEU A 42 -14.18 23.17 23.51
CA LEU A 42 -14.42 22.43 22.30
C LEU A 42 -13.07 22.39 21.55
N VAL A 43 -12.33 21.31 21.71
CA VAL A 43 -11.23 21.03 20.79
C VAL A 43 -11.97 20.79 19.49
N ALA A 44 -11.91 21.73 18.56
CA ALA A 44 -12.44 21.54 17.23
C ALA A 44 -11.82 20.25 16.70
N GLN A 45 -12.64 19.27 16.40
CA GLN A 45 -12.16 18.03 15.81
C GLN A 45 -11.61 18.37 14.43
N THR A 46 -10.38 17.99 14.15
CA THR A 46 -9.72 18.30 12.88
C THR A 46 -9.44 17.02 12.12
N LEU A 47 -9.60 17.07 10.82
CA LEU A 47 -9.20 16.05 9.86
C LEU A 47 -7.88 16.48 9.23
N GLU A 48 -6.86 15.67 9.35
CA GLU A 48 -5.59 15.84 8.65
C GLU A 48 -5.54 14.86 7.47
N ILE A 49 -5.58 15.36 6.22
CA ILE A 49 -5.69 14.50 5.04
C ILE A 49 -4.51 13.53 4.86
N THR A 50 -3.34 13.86 5.42
CA THR A 50 -2.13 13.03 5.34
C THR A 50 -2.19 11.79 6.25
N ALA A 51 -3.11 11.78 7.22
CA ALA A 51 -3.28 10.71 8.20
C ALA A 51 -4.67 10.03 8.13
N SER A 52 -5.66 10.69 7.51
CA SER A 52 -7.06 10.25 7.49
C SER A 52 -7.27 8.97 6.69
N THR A 53 -8.19 8.14 7.17
CA THR A 53 -8.71 6.96 6.48
C THR A 53 -9.85 7.36 5.52
N ILE A 54 -10.24 6.45 4.62
CA ILE A 54 -11.46 6.58 3.81
C ILE A 54 -12.70 6.76 4.70
N GLU A 55 -12.73 6.13 5.88
CA GLU A 55 -13.84 6.28 6.84
C GLU A 55 -13.92 7.71 7.38
N ASP A 56 -12.78 8.29 7.80
CA ASP A 56 -12.71 9.67 8.28
C ASP A 56 -13.13 10.67 7.20
N ILE A 57 -12.68 10.46 5.96
CA ILE A 57 -13.05 11.30 4.82
C ILE A 57 -14.56 11.19 4.53
N ASN A 58 -15.14 9.97 4.57
CA ASN A 58 -16.58 9.82 4.40
C ASN A 58 -17.37 10.49 5.53
N ALA A 59 -16.89 10.47 6.76
CA ALA A 59 -17.49 11.21 7.87
C ALA A 59 -17.49 12.74 7.59
N ALA A 60 -16.36 13.27 7.07
CA ALA A 60 -16.24 14.67 6.67
C ALA A 60 -17.14 15.04 5.47
N PHE A 61 -17.29 14.14 4.50
CA PHE A 61 -18.24 14.32 3.40
C PHE A 61 -19.70 14.33 3.87
N ASN A 62 -20.05 13.45 4.83
CA ASN A 62 -21.41 13.33 5.33
C ASN A 62 -21.84 14.51 6.21
N ASN A 63 -20.91 15.15 6.90
CA ASN A 63 -21.18 16.36 7.71
C ASN A 63 -20.87 17.67 6.95
N GLU A 64 -20.60 17.58 5.64
CA GLU A 64 -20.34 18.71 4.74
C GLU A 64 -19.11 19.56 5.10
N SER A 65 -18.18 19.04 5.94
CA SER A 65 -16.91 19.72 6.26
C SER A 65 -15.89 19.62 5.13
N LEU A 66 -16.06 18.67 4.23
CA LEU A 66 -15.20 18.43 3.08
C LEU A 66 -16.08 18.02 1.88
N THR A 67 -15.63 18.36 0.66
CA THR A 67 -16.19 17.87 -0.58
C THR A 67 -15.15 17.07 -1.37
N SER A 68 -15.59 16.24 -2.31
CA SER A 68 -14.67 15.52 -3.21
C SER A 68 -13.83 16.50 -4.05
N GLU A 69 -14.44 17.64 -4.45
CA GLU A 69 -13.74 18.71 -5.16
C GLU A 69 -12.59 19.27 -4.33
N GLN A 70 -12.85 19.68 -3.09
CA GLN A 70 -11.82 20.19 -2.18
C GLN A 70 -10.71 19.16 -1.91
N LEU A 71 -11.07 17.88 -1.73
CA LEU A 71 -10.10 16.82 -1.52
C LEU A 71 -9.18 16.62 -2.74
N VAL A 72 -9.72 16.67 -3.94
CA VAL A 72 -8.94 16.60 -5.20
C VAL A 72 -8.01 17.81 -5.30
N GLU A 73 -8.48 19.02 -5.04
CA GLU A 73 -7.66 20.24 -5.07
C GLU A 73 -6.52 20.20 -4.06
N LEU A 74 -6.74 19.70 -2.86
CA LEU A 74 -5.70 19.51 -1.84
C LEU A 74 -4.62 18.53 -2.30
N TYR A 75 -5.00 17.41 -2.90
CA TYR A 75 -4.02 16.46 -3.42
C TYR A 75 -3.26 16.99 -4.63
N LEU A 76 -3.91 17.72 -5.56
CA LEU A 76 -3.23 18.38 -6.67
C LEU A 76 -2.21 19.42 -6.18
N SER A 77 -2.59 20.21 -5.17
CA SER A 77 -1.68 21.20 -4.56
C SER A 77 -0.48 20.53 -3.87
N ARG A 78 -0.64 19.32 -3.30
CA ARG A 78 0.50 18.54 -2.76
C ARG A 78 1.42 18.03 -3.86
N ILE A 79 0.85 17.53 -4.96
CA ILE A 79 1.64 17.09 -6.13
C ILE A 79 2.48 18.26 -6.65
N GLU A 80 1.87 19.42 -6.87
CA GLU A 80 2.59 20.63 -7.30
C GLU A 80 3.74 20.99 -6.34
N ALA A 81 3.50 20.93 -5.03
CA ALA A 81 4.48 21.32 -4.01
C ALA A 81 5.65 20.34 -3.85
N TYR A 82 5.43 19.04 -4.08
CA TYR A 82 6.38 18.00 -3.66
C TYR A 82 6.83 17.07 -4.79
N ASP A 83 6.06 16.95 -5.88
CA ASP A 83 6.42 16.08 -7.01
C ASP A 83 7.19 16.85 -8.09
N ASP A 84 6.65 17.99 -8.51
CA ASP A 84 7.22 18.83 -9.56
C ASP A 84 8.22 19.86 -9.00
N ALA A 85 7.99 20.30 -7.76
CA ALA A 85 8.81 21.28 -7.05
C ALA A 85 9.34 20.72 -5.73
N GLY A 86 10.04 21.57 -4.95
CA GLY A 86 10.56 21.19 -3.64
C GLY A 86 11.48 19.97 -3.71
N PRO A 87 11.11 18.83 -3.05
CA PRO A 87 11.92 17.60 -3.06
C PRO A 87 11.96 16.92 -4.43
N ALA A 88 11.07 17.27 -5.35
CA ALA A 88 10.95 16.70 -6.69
C ALA A 88 10.95 15.16 -6.66
N ILE A 89 9.91 14.59 -6.03
CA ILE A 89 9.76 13.12 -5.83
C ILE A 89 9.72 12.41 -7.18
N ASN A 90 9.14 13.05 -8.21
CA ASN A 90 9.03 12.52 -9.57
C ASN A 90 8.24 11.21 -9.65
N ALA A 91 7.16 11.14 -8.90
CA ALA A 91 6.28 9.97 -8.84
C ALA A 91 5.14 10.02 -9.86
N VAL A 92 4.77 11.19 -10.37
CA VAL A 92 3.65 11.39 -11.30
C VAL A 92 4.14 11.44 -12.74
N LEU A 93 3.43 10.79 -13.68
CA LEU A 93 3.70 10.87 -15.13
C LEU A 93 2.65 11.68 -15.87
N ALA A 94 1.37 11.54 -15.47
CA ALA A 94 0.27 12.25 -16.13
C ALA A 94 -0.84 12.55 -15.13
N LEU A 95 -1.20 13.82 -15.00
CA LEU A 95 -2.36 14.26 -14.22
C LEU A 95 -3.65 14.14 -15.05
N ASN A 96 -4.75 13.81 -14.40
CA ASN A 96 -6.06 13.82 -15.02
C ASN A 96 -6.67 15.23 -14.97
N GLY A 97 -6.62 15.93 -16.10
CA GLY A 97 -7.20 17.28 -16.23
C GLY A 97 -8.70 17.36 -15.96
N GLN A 98 -9.42 16.22 -15.92
CA GLN A 98 -10.85 16.17 -15.64
C GLN A 98 -11.18 15.82 -14.19
N ALA A 99 -10.18 15.61 -13.32
CA ALA A 99 -10.40 15.14 -11.96
C ALA A 99 -11.29 16.07 -11.13
N VAL A 100 -11.09 17.38 -11.22
CA VAL A 100 -11.90 18.39 -10.51
C VAL A 100 -13.36 18.41 -10.99
N ASP A 101 -13.59 18.38 -12.31
CA ASP A 101 -14.95 18.36 -12.88
C ASP A 101 -15.67 17.05 -12.50
N ARG A 102 -14.94 15.94 -12.48
CA ARG A 102 -15.47 14.65 -12.03
C ARG A 102 -15.85 14.69 -10.55
N ALA A 103 -15.02 15.32 -9.72
CA ALA A 103 -15.29 15.49 -8.29
C ALA A 103 -16.57 16.30 -8.06
N ARG A 104 -16.75 17.44 -8.73
CA ARG A 104 -17.99 18.25 -8.69
C ARG A 104 -19.21 17.44 -9.08
N ALA A 105 -19.12 16.64 -10.14
CA ALA A 105 -20.24 15.78 -10.59
C ALA A 105 -20.59 14.73 -9.53
N LEU A 106 -19.60 14.11 -8.88
CA LEU A 106 -19.82 13.13 -7.81
C LEU A 106 -20.37 13.79 -6.55
N ASP A 107 -19.95 14.99 -6.17
CA ASP A 107 -20.53 15.75 -5.06
C ASP A 107 -22.01 16.09 -5.33
N ALA A 108 -22.35 16.48 -6.55
CA ALA A 108 -23.75 16.72 -6.94
C ALA A 108 -24.57 15.42 -6.90
N GLU A 109 -23.99 14.29 -7.33
CA GLU A 109 -24.63 12.97 -7.27
C GLU A 109 -24.85 12.54 -5.81
N ARG A 110 -23.84 12.68 -4.94
CA ARG A 110 -23.95 12.38 -3.50
C ARG A 110 -25.10 13.15 -2.86
N ARG A 111 -25.24 14.44 -3.14
CA ARG A 111 -26.35 15.26 -2.61
C ARG A 111 -27.73 14.81 -3.14
N ALA A 112 -27.79 14.39 -4.39
CA ALA A 112 -29.07 14.05 -5.04
C ALA A 112 -29.53 12.61 -4.79
N LYS A 113 -28.60 11.64 -4.67
CA LYS A 113 -28.89 10.21 -4.68
C LYS A 113 -28.19 9.42 -3.57
N GLY A 114 -27.33 10.06 -2.79
CA GLY A 114 -26.39 9.38 -1.88
C GLY A 114 -25.14 8.84 -2.59
N PRO A 115 -24.16 8.33 -1.81
CA PRO A 115 -22.93 7.77 -2.37
C PRO A 115 -23.17 6.41 -3.01
N ARG A 116 -22.44 6.10 -4.10
CA ARG A 116 -22.48 4.78 -4.77
C ARG A 116 -21.86 3.67 -3.89
N SER A 117 -20.81 4.03 -3.18
CA SER A 117 -20.05 3.15 -2.29
C SER A 117 -19.26 4.00 -1.30
N ARG A 118 -18.50 3.37 -0.39
CA ARG A 118 -17.55 4.07 0.49
C ARG A 118 -16.37 4.72 -0.27
N LEU A 119 -16.14 4.34 -1.53
CA LEU A 119 -15.11 4.94 -2.38
C LEU A 119 -15.63 6.09 -3.25
N HIS A 120 -16.89 6.46 -3.12
CA HIS A 120 -17.49 7.53 -3.92
C HIS A 120 -16.85 8.89 -3.61
N GLY A 121 -16.24 9.50 -4.61
CA GLY A 121 -15.55 10.79 -4.51
C GLY A 121 -14.12 10.69 -3.97
N ILE A 122 -13.58 9.49 -3.78
CA ILE A 122 -12.21 9.26 -3.29
C ILE A 122 -11.22 9.31 -4.45
N PRO A 123 -10.18 10.20 -4.41
CA PRO A 123 -9.14 10.29 -5.42
C PRO A 123 -8.07 9.21 -5.23
N ILE A 124 -7.66 8.60 -6.35
CA ILE A 124 -6.62 7.56 -6.38
C ILE A 124 -5.59 7.80 -7.48
N VAL A 125 -4.45 7.11 -7.36
CA VAL A 125 -3.43 7.04 -8.42
C VAL A 125 -3.30 5.62 -8.95
N LEU A 126 -2.98 5.50 -10.24
CA LEU A 126 -2.79 4.23 -10.92
C LEU A 126 -1.35 4.11 -11.44
N LYS A 127 -0.70 2.98 -11.17
CA LYS A 127 0.56 2.64 -11.82
C LYS A 127 0.39 2.66 -13.33
N ASP A 128 1.38 3.16 -14.03
CA ASP A 128 1.29 3.45 -15.47
C ASP A 128 1.32 2.22 -16.40
N ASN A 129 1.10 1.04 -15.87
CA ASN A 129 0.80 -0.18 -16.63
C ASN A 129 -0.65 -0.66 -16.50
N ILE A 130 -1.53 0.15 -15.85
CA ILE A 130 -2.97 -0.14 -15.70
C ILE A 130 -3.72 0.76 -16.67
N ASP A 131 -4.50 0.18 -17.56
CA ASP A 131 -5.17 0.88 -18.65
C ASP A 131 -6.30 1.79 -18.17
N THR A 132 -6.33 2.97 -18.79
CA THR A 132 -7.39 3.96 -18.66
C THR A 132 -7.70 4.53 -20.06
N ALA A 133 -8.97 4.56 -20.45
CA ALA A 133 -9.38 5.03 -21.76
C ALA A 133 -9.13 6.54 -21.99
N ASP A 134 -8.94 7.30 -20.91
CA ASP A 134 -8.84 8.77 -20.91
C ASP A 134 -7.43 9.31 -20.57
N LEU A 135 -6.50 8.45 -20.16
CA LEU A 135 -5.12 8.82 -19.87
C LEU A 135 -4.15 7.85 -20.53
N PRO A 136 -2.95 8.31 -20.94
CA PRO A 136 -1.93 7.41 -21.49
C PRO A 136 -1.57 6.27 -20.54
N THR A 137 -1.32 5.09 -21.12
CA THR A 137 -0.72 3.94 -20.44
C THR A 137 0.55 3.55 -21.19
N THR A 138 1.71 3.78 -20.56
CA THR A 138 3.00 3.73 -21.25
C THR A 138 3.98 2.72 -20.67
N ALA A 139 3.61 2.02 -19.57
CA ALA A 139 4.56 1.23 -18.76
C ALA A 139 5.81 2.02 -18.33
N GLY A 140 5.72 3.35 -18.22
CA GLY A 140 6.84 4.24 -17.96
C GLY A 140 7.82 4.36 -19.13
N SER A 141 7.48 3.84 -20.31
CA SER A 141 8.39 3.80 -21.45
C SER A 141 8.16 4.96 -22.42
N SER A 142 9.24 5.65 -22.77
CA SER A 142 9.24 6.64 -23.85
C SER A 142 8.87 6.04 -25.21
N LEU A 143 9.04 4.71 -25.38
CA LEU A 143 8.66 3.98 -26.59
C LEU A 143 7.13 3.85 -26.76
N LEU A 144 6.37 4.04 -25.67
CA LEU A 144 4.91 4.06 -25.66
C LEU A 144 4.34 5.42 -25.26
N ALA A 145 5.15 6.49 -25.34
CA ALA A 145 4.71 7.83 -24.97
C ALA A 145 3.43 8.24 -25.71
N GLY A 146 2.42 8.68 -24.94
CA GLY A 146 1.11 9.09 -25.47
C GLY A 146 0.19 7.93 -25.90
N SER A 147 0.57 6.68 -25.64
CA SER A 147 -0.28 5.52 -25.96
C SER A 147 -1.56 5.53 -25.13
N LEU A 148 -2.71 5.64 -25.81
CA LEU A 148 -4.04 5.53 -25.21
C LEU A 148 -4.58 4.12 -25.49
N PRO A 149 -4.87 3.32 -24.46
CA PRO A 149 -5.50 2.02 -24.63
C PRO A 149 -6.94 2.16 -25.15
N PRO A 150 -7.54 1.09 -25.72
CA PRO A 150 -8.89 1.15 -26.30
C PRO A 150 -9.98 1.36 -25.24
N ASP A 151 -9.77 0.90 -24.01
CA ASP A 151 -10.71 0.92 -22.90
C ASP A 151 -10.01 0.94 -21.53
N ASP A 152 -10.80 1.03 -20.47
CA ASP A 152 -10.34 0.91 -19.10
C ASP A 152 -10.07 -0.57 -18.75
N ALA A 153 -9.03 -0.85 -17.98
CA ALA A 153 -8.85 -2.13 -17.33
C ALA A 153 -10.09 -2.54 -16.50
N PHE A 154 -10.40 -3.82 -16.42
CA PHE A 154 -11.58 -4.31 -15.69
C PHE A 154 -11.67 -3.74 -14.26
N ILE A 155 -10.55 -3.71 -13.52
CA ILE A 155 -10.51 -3.14 -12.17
C ILE A 155 -10.78 -1.62 -12.16
N VAL A 156 -10.39 -0.90 -13.20
CA VAL A 156 -10.65 0.55 -13.35
C VAL A 156 -12.12 0.80 -13.62
N GLN A 157 -12.75 -0.02 -14.48
CA GLN A 157 -14.21 0.04 -14.72
C GLN A 157 -14.97 -0.13 -13.40
N LYS A 158 -14.62 -1.11 -12.57
CA LYS A 158 -15.24 -1.34 -11.25
C LYS A 158 -15.05 -0.16 -10.31
N LEU A 159 -13.86 0.40 -10.23
CA LEU A 159 -13.54 1.55 -9.37
C LEU A 159 -14.31 2.80 -9.83
N ARG A 160 -14.39 3.07 -11.14
CA ARG A 160 -15.21 4.18 -11.67
C ARG A 160 -16.71 3.97 -11.39
N ALA A 161 -17.21 2.74 -11.52
CA ALA A 161 -18.60 2.40 -11.17
C ALA A 161 -18.87 2.64 -9.68
N ALA A 162 -17.91 2.40 -8.80
CA ALA A 162 -17.98 2.68 -7.37
C ALA A 162 -17.87 4.19 -7.02
N GLY A 163 -17.58 5.05 -8.00
CA GLY A 163 -17.48 6.51 -7.83
C GLY A 163 -16.07 7.01 -7.51
N VAL A 164 -15.02 6.22 -7.74
CA VAL A 164 -13.63 6.63 -7.57
C VAL A 164 -13.23 7.69 -8.60
N ILE A 165 -12.32 8.60 -8.22
CA ILE A 165 -11.72 9.60 -9.10
C ILE A 165 -10.28 9.18 -9.41
N ILE A 166 -9.97 8.92 -10.69
CA ILE A 166 -8.60 8.71 -11.13
C ILE A 166 -7.93 10.07 -11.20
N LEU A 167 -6.94 10.29 -10.33
CA LEU A 167 -6.24 11.58 -10.22
C LEU A 167 -5.01 11.65 -11.14
N ALA A 168 -4.26 10.54 -11.25
CA ALA A 168 -3.04 10.51 -12.03
C ALA A 168 -2.62 9.09 -12.41
N LYS A 169 -1.80 9.00 -13.49
CA LYS A 169 -0.92 7.85 -13.78
C LYS A 169 0.44 8.13 -13.15
N VAL A 170 0.99 7.15 -12.44
CA VAL A 170 2.23 7.32 -11.68
C VAL A 170 3.38 6.48 -12.21
N ASN A 171 4.58 7.03 -12.05
CA ASN A 171 5.85 6.50 -12.54
C ASN A 171 6.14 5.10 -11.97
N MET A 172 6.93 4.33 -12.69
CA MET A 172 7.20 2.93 -12.37
C MET A 172 8.56 2.50 -12.91
N SER A 173 9.05 1.33 -12.51
CA SER A 173 10.12 0.69 -13.27
C SER A 173 9.59 0.36 -14.67
N GLU A 174 10.33 0.74 -15.69
CA GLU A 174 9.92 0.59 -17.09
C GLU A 174 9.56 -0.86 -17.42
N PHE A 175 8.36 -1.10 -17.99
CA PHE A 175 7.78 -2.42 -18.20
C PHE A 175 7.83 -3.31 -16.94
N ALA A 176 7.50 -2.72 -15.80
CA ALA A 176 7.40 -3.37 -14.48
C ALA A 176 8.65 -4.13 -14.02
N SER A 177 9.83 -3.83 -14.55
CA SER A 177 11.08 -4.53 -14.19
C SER A 177 12.30 -3.60 -14.23
N GLY A 178 13.28 -3.89 -13.37
CA GLY A 178 14.49 -3.05 -13.21
C GLY A 178 14.43 -2.15 -11.98
N GLY A 179 15.22 -1.08 -11.97
CA GLY A 179 15.26 -0.09 -10.89
C GLY A 179 14.02 0.80 -10.84
N ALA A 180 13.85 1.58 -9.77
CA ALA A 180 12.76 2.55 -9.63
C ALA A 180 12.98 3.79 -10.53
N MET A 181 13.01 3.55 -11.81
CA MET A 181 13.15 4.57 -12.85
C MET A 181 12.51 4.11 -14.16
N SER A 182 12.17 5.06 -15.01
CA SER A 182 11.62 4.82 -16.34
C SER A 182 12.29 5.73 -17.38
N SER A 183 12.26 5.33 -18.66
CA SER A 183 12.77 6.16 -19.73
C SER A 183 11.89 7.40 -19.96
N LEU A 184 10.60 7.33 -19.67
CA LEU A 184 9.68 8.46 -19.81
C LEU A 184 9.79 9.45 -18.66
N GLY A 185 9.77 8.98 -17.39
CA GLY A 185 9.73 9.85 -16.21
C GLY A 185 11.10 10.03 -15.52
N GLY A 186 12.11 9.21 -15.83
CA GLY A 186 13.38 9.22 -15.09
C GLY A 186 13.28 8.54 -13.71
N PRO A 187 14.26 8.82 -12.81
CA PRO A 187 14.33 8.20 -11.49
C PRO A 187 13.26 8.75 -10.53
N ILE A 188 12.69 7.87 -9.73
CA ILE A 188 11.75 8.19 -8.66
C ILE A 188 12.52 8.30 -7.34
N ARG A 189 12.19 9.28 -6.50
CA ARG A 189 12.82 9.48 -5.19
C ARG A 189 11.95 8.97 -4.06
N ASN A 190 12.60 8.45 -3.02
CA ASN A 190 11.89 8.04 -1.81
C ASN A 190 11.59 9.27 -0.94
N PRO A 191 10.32 9.55 -0.57
CA PRO A 191 9.98 10.73 0.22
C PRO A 191 10.53 10.70 1.66
N HIS A 192 10.95 9.55 2.19
CA HIS A 192 11.65 9.47 3.48
C HIS A 192 13.12 9.85 3.39
N ASP A 193 13.79 9.54 2.26
CA ASP A 193 15.20 9.88 1.99
C ASP A 193 15.39 10.03 0.48
N LEU A 194 15.57 11.26 0.00
CA LEU A 194 15.64 11.61 -1.42
C LEU A 194 16.82 10.99 -2.18
N GLU A 195 17.81 10.48 -1.45
CA GLU A 195 18.96 9.78 -2.04
C GLU A 195 18.71 8.26 -2.17
N ARG A 196 17.59 7.77 -1.66
CA ARG A 196 17.24 6.35 -1.66
C ARG A 196 16.17 6.03 -2.68
N SER A 197 16.25 4.80 -3.18
CA SER A 197 15.24 4.24 -4.06
C SER A 197 13.92 3.99 -3.31
N PRO A 198 12.74 4.35 -3.86
CA PRO A 198 11.45 3.91 -3.33
C PRO A 198 11.20 2.43 -3.60
N LEU A 199 12.18 1.70 -4.17
CA LEU A 199 12.06 0.37 -4.75
C LEU A 199 10.99 0.30 -5.87
N GLY A 200 10.83 -0.85 -6.49
CA GLY A 200 9.96 -0.99 -7.66
C GLY A 200 9.27 -2.37 -7.72
N SER A 201 8.49 -2.52 -8.74
CA SER A 201 8.27 -1.65 -9.89
C SER A 201 7.17 -0.60 -9.68
N SER A 202 6.33 -0.68 -8.63
CA SER A 202 5.31 0.33 -8.30
C SER A 202 5.89 1.46 -7.44
N GLY A 203 7.10 1.94 -7.78
CA GLY A 203 7.81 2.97 -7.01
C GLY A 203 7.06 4.29 -6.95
N GLY A 204 6.48 4.74 -8.07
CA GLY A 204 5.65 5.93 -8.13
C GLY A 204 4.39 5.80 -7.27
N THR A 205 3.70 4.64 -7.29
CA THR A 205 2.55 4.41 -6.41
C THR A 205 2.97 4.48 -4.94
N GLY A 206 4.07 3.78 -4.56
CA GLY A 206 4.58 3.80 -3.19
C GLY A 206 4.94 5.19 -2.70
N ALA A 207 5.70 5.95 -3.49
CA ALA A 207 6.10 7.32 -3.17
C ALA A 207 4.90 8.27 -3.11
N SER A 208 3.96 8.19 -4.06
CA SER A 208 2.74 9.03 -4.09
C SER A 208 1.88 8.81 -2.84
N ILE A 209 1.68 7.57 -2.41
CA ILE A 209 0.85 7.27 -1.24
C ILE A 209 1.54 7.65 0.07
N ALA A 210 2.85 7.45 0.18
CA ALA A 210 3.62 7.92 1.32
C ALA A 210 3.59 9.45 1.43
N ALA A 211 3.75 10.16 0.30
CA ALA A 211 3.68 11.62 0.20
C ALA A 211 2.24 12.18 0.29
N ALA A 212 1.22 11.31 0.42
CA ALA A 212 -0.20 11.66 0.46
C ALA A 212 -0.67 12.46 -0.76
N TYR A 213 -0.33 12.02 -1.97
CA TYR A 213 -0.84 12.62 -3.23
C TYR A 213 -2.23 12.10 -3.62
N ALA A 214 -2.68 11.02 -3.00
CA ALA A 214 -3.99 10.44 -3.15
C ALA A 214 -4.37 9.63 -1.90
N GLN A 215 -5.60 9.14 -1.81
CA GLN A 215 -6.03 8.36 -0.67
C GLN A 215 -5.45 6.94 -0.68
N PHE A 216 -5.51 6.29 -1.84
CA PHE A 216 -4.82 5.03 -2.10
C PHE A 216 -4.37 4.97 -3.56
N GLY A 217 -3.61 3.97 -3.92
CA GLY A 217 -3.19 3.73 -5.28
C GLY A 217 -3.19 2.26 -5.63
N LEU A 218 -3.17 1.96 -6.92
CA LEU A 218 -2.98 0.61 -7.41
C LEU A 218 -1.57 0.43 -7.95
N GLY A 219 -0.92 -0.64 -7.50
CA GLY A 219 0.30 -1.18 -8.07
C GLY A 219 0.05 -2.51 -8.76
N THR A 220 1.12 -3.10 -9.33
CA THR A 220 1.13 -4.48 -9.82
C THR A 220 2.31 -5.23 -9.22
N ASP A 221 2.14 -6.52 -8.94
CA ASP A 221 3.13 -7.38 -8.30
C ASP A 221 3.31 -8.67 -9.09
N THR A 222 4.48 -8.81 -9.71
CA THR A 222 4.91 -10.01 -10.42
C THR A 222 5.98 -10.76 -9.62
N GLY A 223 6.80 -10.02 -8.88
CA GLY A 223 7.92 -10.56 -8.08
C GLY A 223 8.24 -9.70 -6.87
N GLY A 224 7.22 -9.04 -6.26
CA GLY A 224 7.37 -8.16 -5.11
C GLY A 224 7.02 -6.70 -5.39
N SER A 225 6.47 -6.39 -6.56
CA SER A 225 6.39 -5.00 -7.04
C SER A 225 5.28 -4.12 -6.43
N VAL A 226 4.38 -4.65 -5.60
CA VAL A 226 3.54 -3.93 -4.64
C VAL A 226 4.26 -3.86 -3.29
N ARG A 227 4.76 -5.00 -2.84
CA ARG A 227 5.28 -5.20 -1.49
C ARG A 227 6.60 -4.48 -1.22
N TRP A 228 7.57 -4.54 -2.16
CA TRP A 228 8.83 -3.80 -2.03
C TRP A 228 8.64 -2.29 -1.94
N PRO A 229 7.88 -1.64 -2.85
CA PRO A 229 7.61 -0.21 -2.69
C PRO A 229 6.82 0.12 -1.42
N SER A 230 5.92 -0.75 -0.98
CA SER A 230 5.18 -0.51 0.28
C SER A 230 6.11 -0.47 1.48
N THR A 231 7.04 -1.43 1.61
CA THR A 231 8.02 -1.42 2.71
C THR A 231 8.98 -0.23 2.62
N ALA A 232 9.49 0.10 1.43
CA ALA A 232 10.45 1.19 1.26
C ALA A 232 9.86 2.58 1.53
N ASN A 233 8.55 2.73 1.38
CA ASN A 233 7.84 3.99 1.56
C ASN A 233 6.98 4.03 2.85
N GLY A 234 7.05 2.99 3.69
CA GLY A 234 6.37 2.96 4.98
C GLY A 234 4.84 2.99 4.89
N ILE A 235 4.28 2.29 3.92
CA ILE A 235 2.85 2.17 3.68
C ILE A 235 2.40 0.71 3.68
N VAL A 236 1.09 0.49 3.70
CA VAL A 236 0.47 -0.83 3.58
C VAL A 236 0.30 -1.21 2.12
N GLY A 237 0.58 -2.46 1.77
CA GLY A 237 0.35 -2.98 0.43
C GLY A 237 -0.06 -4.43 0.45
N LEU A 238 -1.01 -4.79 -0.38
CA LEU A 238 -1.49 -6.16 -0.49
C LEU A 238 -1.26 -6.70 -1.90
N LYS A 239 -0.54 -7.82 -2.00
CA LYS A 239 -0.60 -8.69 -3.17
C LYS A 239 -1.73 -9.70 -2.92
N PRO A 240 -2.86 -9.63 -3.63
CA PRO A 240 -3.95 -10.59 -3.45
C PRO A 240 -3.60 -12.01 -3.92
N THR A 241 -4.45 -12.96 -3.61
CA THR A 241 -4.41 -14.31 -4.18
C THR A 241 -4.51 -14.24 -5.71
N TYR A 242 -3.74 -15.07 -6.38
CA TYR A 242 -3.79 -15.24 -7.82
C TYR A 242 -5.22 -15.58 -8.28
N GLY A 243 -5.75 -14.79 -9.21
CA GLY A 243 -7.12 -14.93 -9.70
C GLY A 243 -8.22 -14.28 -8.85
N LEU A 244 -7.89 -13.61 -7.73
CA LEU A 244 -8.91 -12.85 -6.97
C LEU A 244 -9.26 -11.52 -7.64
N VAL A 245 -8.32 -10.92 -8.35
CA VAL A 245 -8.44 -9.65 -9.06
C VAL A 245 -8.04 -9.86 -10.52
N SER A 246 -8.82 -9.30 -11.46
CA SER A 246 -8.54 -9.40 -12.89
C SER A 246 -7.26 -8.66 -13.28
N ARG A 247 -6.59 -9.19 -14.32
CA ARG A 247 -5.40 -8.62 -14.96
C ARG A 247 -5.73 -8.08 -16.36
N ASP A 248 -6.99 -8.14 -16.80
CA ASP A 248 -7.43 -7.57 -18.06
C ASP A 248 -7.20 -6.05 -18.09
N GLY A 249 -6.62 -5.55 -19.18
CA GLY A 249 -6.20 -4.15 -19.31
C GLY A 249 -4.99 -3.79 -18.45
N ILE A 250 -4.12 -4.75 -18.10
CA ILE A 250 -2.84 -4.48 -17.44
C ILE A 250 -1.71 -4.94 -18.35
N ILE A 251 -0.75 -4.03 -18.66
CA ILE A 251 0.45 -4.39 -19.43
C ILE A 251 1.17 -5.51 -18.68
N PRO A 252 1.31 -6.69 -19.29
CA PRO A 252 1.83 -7.88 -18.60
C PRO A 252 3.34 -7.82 -18.38
N LEU A 253 3.79 -8.47 -17.31
CA LEU A 253 5.19 -8.86 -17.13
C LEU A 253 5.34 -10.39 -17.13
N ALA A 254 4.44 -11.10 -16.46
CA ALA A 254 4.27 -12.55 -16.53
C ALA A 254 2.91 -12.93 -15.92
N LEU A 255 1.94 -13.27 -16.73
CA LEU A 255 0.56 -13.52 -16.30
C LEU A 255 0.42 -14.69 -15.31
N SER A 256 1.41 -15.60 -15.22
CA SER A 256 1.44 -16.61 -14.17
C SER A 256 1.68 -16.04 -12.77
N PHE A 257 2.20 -14.83 -12.67
CA PHE A 257 2.57 -14.18 -11.41
C PHE A 257 1.90 -12.82 -11.20
N ASP A 258 1.47 -12.15 -12.28
CA ASP A 258 0.96 -10.79 -12.24
C ASP A 258 -0.32 -10.69 -11.42
N MET A 259 -0.34 -9.72 -10.52
CA MET A 259 -1.50 -9.31 -9.72
C MET A 259 -1.54 -7.79 -9.58
N ALA A 260 -2.72 -7.18 -9.75
CA ALA A 260 -2.95 -5.83 -9.26
C ALA A 260 -3.18 -5.86 -7.75
N GLY A 261 -2.62 -4.88 -7.04
CA GLY A 261 -2.78 -4.80 -5.59
C GLY A 261 -2.95 -3.38 -5.08
N PRO A 262 -3.84 -3.17 -4.07
CA PRO A 262 -4.02 -1.87 -3.44
C PRO A 262 -2.84 -1.53 -2.53
N MET A 263 -2.46 -0.25 -2.54
CA MET A 263 -1.42 0.36 -1.73
C MET A 263 -2.02 1.59 -1.05
N ALA A 264 -1.99 1.64 0.28
CA ALA A 264 -2.59 2.73 1.06
C ALA A 264 -1.79 3.05 2.32
N ARG A 265 -2.16 4.13 3.02
CA ARG A 265 -1.50 4.53 4.25
C ARG A 265 -1.87 3.68 5.47
N ASN A 266 -2.94 2.91 5.39
CA ASN A 266 -3.47 2.07 6.47
C ASN A 266 -4.15 0.81 5.92
N VAL A 267 -4.39 -0.17 6.80
CA VAL A 267 -4.99 -1.46 6.43
C VAL A 267 -6.47 -1.31 6.06
N TYR A 268 -7.19 -0.38 6.68
CA TYR A 268 -8.60 -0.13 6.37
C TYR A 268 -8.81 0.27 4.91
N ASP A 269 -8.01 1.20 4.39
CA ASP A 269 -8.11 1.68 3.02
C ASP A 269 -7.74 0.59 1.99
N VAL A 270 -6.76 -0.27 2.33
CA VAL A 270 -6.43 -1.46 1.52
C VAL A 270 -7.62 -2.42 1.45
N ALA A 271 -8.28 -2.68 2.58
CA ALA A 271 -9.47 -3.54 2.66
C ALA A 271 -10.64 -2.94 1.87
N ALA A 272 -10.88 -1.63 2.01
CA ALA A 272 -11.93 -0.91 1.28
C ALA A 272 -11.71 -0.95 -0.24
N ALA A 273 -10.47 -0.76 -0.70
CA ALA A 273 -10.11 -0.85 -2.11
C ALA A 273 -10.30 -2.27 -2.65
N LEU A 274 -9.79 -3.29 -1.94
CA LEU A 274 -9.92 -4.70 -2.34
C LEU A 274 -11.38 -5.12 -2.50
N SER A 275 -12.28 -4.65 -1.62
CA SER A 275 -13.71 -4.97 -1.66
C SER A 275 -14.38 -4.61 -3.01
N VAL A 276 -13.86 -3.58 -3.68
CA VAL A 276 -14.37 -3.14 -4.99
C VAL A 276 -13.63 -3.83 -6.14
N MET A 277 -12.34 -4.15 -5.98
CA MET A 277 -11.49 -4.68 -7.06
C MET A 277 -11.83 -6.12 -7.44
N THR A 278 -12.38 -6.93 -6.52
CA THR A 278 -12.67 -8.35 -6.75
C THR A 278 -13.81 -8.55 -7.74
N GLY A 279 -13.74 -9.62 -8.54
CA GLY A 279 -14.80 -9.98 -9.48
C GLY A 279 -14.35 -11.00 -10.52
N ILE A 280 -15.30 -11.77 -11.04
CA ILE A 280 -15.06 -12.67 -12.17
C ILE A 280 -15.07 -11.85 -13.45
N ASP A 281 -14.02 -11.99 -14.23
CA ASP A 281 -13.83 -11.33 -15.51
C ASP A 281 -13.77 -12.39 -16.63
N PRO A 282 -14.68 -12.37 -17.61
CA PRO A 282 -14.62 -13.30 -18.74
C PRO A 282 -13.34 -13.19 -19.57
N ALA A 283 -12.68 -12.03 -19.58
CA ALA A 283 -11.42 -11.82 -20.30
C ALA A 283 -10.20 -12.38 -19.55
N ASP A 284 -10.29 -12.56 -18.22
CA ASP A 284 -9.25 -13.17 -17.40
C ASP A 284 -9.73 -14.47 -16.74
N GLN A 285 -9.50 -15.60 -17.39
CA GLN A 285 -9.93 -16.91 -16.91
C GLN A 285 -9.39 -17.30 -15.52
N ALA A 286 -8.29 -16.70 -15.06
CA ALA A 286 -7.80 -16.96 -13.70
C ALA A 286 -8.81 -16.51 -12.62
N THR A 287 -9.67 -15.53 -12.92
CA THR A 287 -10.65 -15.01 -11.97
C THR A 287 -11.76 -16.00 -11.62
N VAL A 288 -11.98 -17.03 -12.42
CA VAL A 288 -12.94 -18.12 -12.13
C VAL A 288 -12.60 -18.81 -10.79
N GLN A 289 -11.31 -18.84 -10.39
CA GLN A 289 -10.89 -19.41 -9.11
C GLN A 289 -11.47 -18.66 -7.90
N SER A 290 -11.93 -17.42 -8.08
CA SER A 290 -12.55 -16.61 -7.03
C SER A 290 -14.07 -16.82 -6.90
N GLU A 291 -14.66 -17.72 -7.64
CA GLU A 291 -16.10 -18.03 -7.53
C GLU A 291 -16.49 -18.33 -6.08
N GLY A 292 -17.58 -17.72 -5.61
CA GLY A 292 -18.02 -17.82 -4.21
C GLY A 292 -17.23 -16.95 -3.22
N ARG A 293 -16.22 -16.17 -3.66
CA ARG A 293 -15.38 -15.28 -2.85
C ARG A 293 -15.42 -13.82 -3.29
N ILE A 294 -16.27 -13.49 -4.26
CA ILE A 294 -16.52 -12.13 -4.75
C ILE A 294 -17.59 -11.43 -3.91
N GLY A 295 -17.58 -10.09 -3.91
CA GLY A 295 -18.58 -9.28 -3.20
C GLY A 295 -18.41 -9.27 -1.67
N ILE A 296 -17.25 -9.70 -1.18
CA ILE A 296 -16.88 -9.62 0.24
C ILE A 296 -16.55 -8.17 0.57
N ASP A 297 -17.13 -7.64 1.63
CA ASP A 297 -16.66 -6.40 2.26
C ASP A 297 -15.51 -6.73 3.22
N TYR A 298 -14.28 -6.55 2.76
CA TYR A 298 -13.10 -6.88 3.55
C TYR A 298 -12.94 -5.99 4.77
N THR A 299 -13.60 -4.82 4.85
CA THR A 299 -13.53 -3.96 6.04
C THR A 299 -14.30 -4.54 7.22
N GLU A 300 -15.30 -5.41 6.98
CA GLU A 300 -16.04 -6.10 8.04
C GLU A 300 -15.20 -7.19 8.75
N HIS A 301 -14.08 -7.58 8.16
CA HIS A 301 -13.17 -8.57 8.73
C HIS A 301 -12.04 -7.94 9.57
N LEU A 302 -11.96 -6.60 9.66
CA LEU A 302 -10.94 -5.92 10.44
C LEU A 302 -11.26 -6.04 11.93
N ASP A 303 -10.33 -6.67 12.67
CA ASP A 303 -10.46 -6.90 14.10
C ASP A 303 -9.17 -6.49 14.81
N ALA A 304 -9.26 -5.50 15.69
CA ALA A 304 -8.13 -5.02 16.48
C ALA A 304 -7.60 -6.06 17.49
N ALA A 305 -8.40 -7.09 17.80
CA ALA A 305 -8.01 -8.19 18.68
C ALA A 305 -7.50 -9.44 17.94
N ALA A 306 -7.41 -9.43 16.61
CA ALA A 306 -7.08 -10.61 15.81
C ALA A 306 -5.73 -11.27 16.12
N LEU A 307 -4.82 -10.59 16.81
CA LEU A 307 -3.56 -11.18 17.29
C LEU A 307 -3.75 -12.05 18.54
N ASP A 308 -4.82 -11.87 19.32
CA ASP A 308 -5.08 -12.69 20.50
C ASP A 308 -5.41 -14.15 20.10
N GLY A 309 -4.61 -15.08 20.59
CA GLY A 309 -4.68 -16.50 20.23
C GLY A 309 -4.14 -16.85 18.83
N ALA A 310 -3.74 -15.87 18.02
CA ALA A 310 -3.16 -16.13 16.70
C ALA A 310 -1.83 -16.90 16.79
N ARG A 311 -1.57 -17.73 15.78
CA ARG A 311 -0.34 -18.51 15.68
C ARG A 311 0.48 -18.09 14.47
N ILE A 312 1.56 -17.37 14.71
CA ILE A 312 2.39 -16.71 13.69
C ILE A 312 3.71 -17.45 13.51
N GLY A 313 4.05 -17.80 12.27
CA GLY A 313 5.34 -18.39 11.92
C GLY A 313 6.35 -17.31 11.51
N ILE A 314 7.51 -17.20 12.18
CA ILE A 314 8.61 -16.34 11.69
C ILE A 314 9.58 -17.12 10.82
N ALA A 315 9.75 -16.69 9.58
CA ALA A 315 10.71 -17.26 8.63
C ALA A 315 12.10 -16.67 8.86
N ARG A 316 12.90 -17.35 9.72
CA ARG A 316 14.20 -16.85 10.16
C ARG A 316 15.30 -16.96 9.11
N ASP A 317 15.06 -17.62 7.98
CA ASP A 317 16.01 -17.71 6.86
C ASP A 317 16.27 -16.36 6.19
N PHE A 318 15.41 -15.38 6.41
CA PHE A 318 15.46 -14.05 5.81
C PHE A 318 16.00 -12.96 6.74
N LEU A 319 16.43 -13.32 7.94
CA LEU A 319 17.13 -12.45 8.89
C LEU A 319 18.65 -12.50 8.66
N ASP A 320 19.42 -11.82 9.50
CA ASP A 320 20.89 -11.76 9.50
C ASP A 320 21.50 -11.08 8.24
N GLN A 321 20.74 -10.14 7.61
CA GLN A 321 21.19 -9.41 6.43
C GLN A 321 21.34 -7.90 6.65
N ASP A 322 20.62 -7.31 7.62
CA ASP A 322 20.72 -5.93 8.07
C ASP A 322 20.26 -5.86 9.53
N SER A 323 21.19 -5.58 10.44
CA SER A 323 20.95 -5.65 11.88
C SER A 323 19.86 -4.68 12.38
N GLU A 324 19.65 -3.53 11.72
CA GLU A 324 18.57 -2.62 12.08
C GLU A 324 17.20 -3.15 11.64
N VAL A 325 17.15 -3.76 10.45
CA VAL A 325 15.93 -4.45 9.98
C VAL A 325 15.59 -5.61 10.90
N ASP A 326 16.56 -6.44 11.23
CA ASP A 326 16.38 -7.60 12.12
C ASP A 326 15.89 -7.19 13.50
N TRP A 327 16.46 -6.13 14.07
CA TRP A 327 16.03 -5.60 15.36
C TRP A 327 14.57 -5.13 15.34
N ILE A 328 14.13 -4.43 14.27
CA ILE A 328 12.75 -3.98 14.11
C ILE A 328 11.80 -5.16 13.96
N ILE A 329 12.19 -6.20 13.23
CA ILE A 329 11.38 -7.41 13.08
C ILE A 329 11.26 -8.15 14.41
N GLU A 330 12.34 -8.32 15.18
CA GLU A 330 12.26 -8.95 16.51
C GLU A 330 11.36 -8.15 17.47
N ALA A 331 11.48 -6.80 17.47
CA ALA A 331 10.58 -5.94 18.24
C ALA A 331 9.10 -6.11 17.82
N SER A 332 8.85 -6.28 16.51
CA SER A 332 7.49 -6.56 15.99
C SER A 332 6.94 -7.90 16.48
N LEU A 333 7.80 -8.93 16.56
CA LEU A 333 7.41 -10.22 17.14
C LEU A 333 7.08 -10.12 18.64
N ASP A 334 7.81 -9.29 19.38
CA ASP A 334 7.52 -9.05 20.80
C ASP A 334 6.19 -8.30 20.98
N VAL A 335 5.87 -7.34 20.10
CA VAL A 335 4.54 -6.69 20.06
C VAL A 335 3.43 -7.72 19.81
N MET A 336 3.61 -8.62 18.82
CA MET A 336 2.62 -9.66 18.54
C MET A 336 2.44 -10.60 19.75
N ARG A 337 3.51 -11.01 20.42
CA ARG A 337 3.43 -11.80 21.68
C ARG A 337 2.71 -11.06 22.79
N GLY A 338 3.00 -9.75 22.94
CA GLY A 338 2.33 -8.88 23.91
C GLY A 338 0.83 -8.72 23.62
N ALA A 339 0.41 -8.84 22.37
CA ALA A 339 -0.98 -8.84 21.94
C ALA A 339 -1.65 -10.24 21.96
N GLY A 340 -1.00 -11.26 22.54
CA GLY A 340 -1.57 -12.60 22.73
C GLY A 340 -1.20 -13.64 21.66
N ALA A 341 -0.40 -13.28 20.66
CA ALA A 341 -0.01 -14.23 19.61
C ALA A 341 1.07 -15.22 20.07
N THR A 342 0.99 -16.45 19.58
CA THR A 342 2.06 -17.45 19.70
C THR A 342 2.96 -17.37 18.47
N VAL A 343 4.22 -16.99 18.68
CA VAL A 343 5.23 -16.92 17.61
C VAL A 343 6.10 -18.17 17.61
N VAL A 344 6.18 -18.85 16.45
CA VAL A 344 6.97 -20.08 16.26
C VAL A 344 7.95 -19.91 15.10
N THR A 345 9.12 -20.55 15.20
CA THR A 345 10.11 -20.52 14.12
C THR A 345 9.69 -21.41 12.96
N VAL A 346 9.81 -20.86 11.76
CA VAL A 346 9.72 -21.55 10.47
C VAL A 346 11.10 -21.54 9.80
N ARG A 347 11.43 -22.63 9.10
CA ARG A 347 12.59 -22.73 8.23
C ARG A 347 12.18 -23.31 6.90
N PHE A 348 12.73 -22.78 5.85
CA PHE A 348 12.53 -23.28 4.48
C PHE A 348 13.65 -24.25 4.10
N PRO A 349 13.39 -25.24 3.24
CA PRO A 349 14.44 -26.13 2.79
C PRO A 349 15.40 -25.39 1.87
N GLN A 350 16.67 -25.77 1.93
CA GLN A 350 17.74 -25.10 1.18
C GLN A 350 17.45 -25.05 -0.33
N TRP A 351 16.90 -26.14 -0.89
CA TRP A 351 16.55 -26.18 -2.31
C TRP A 351 15.59 -25.05 -2.73
N LEU A 352 14.61 -24.70 -1.87
CA LEU A 352 13.66 -23.61 -2.18
C LEU A 352 14.34 -22.23 -2.07
N LEU A 353 15.20 -22.06 -1.09
CA LEU A 353 15.97 -20.81 -0.93
C LEU A 353 16.90 -20.57 -2.13
N ASP A 354 17.53 -21.62 -2.63
CA ASP A 354 18.47 -21.56 -3.76
C ASP A 354 17.75 -21.40 -5.11
N ALA A 355 16.68 -22.19 -5.33
CA ALA A 355 16.02 -22.28 -6.64
C ALA A 355 14.96 -21.19 -6.87
N ASN A 356 14.51 -20.42 -5.86
CA ASN A 356 13.37 -19.50 -6.03
C ASN A 356 13.59 -18.47 -7.15
N GLY A 357 14.82 -18.01 -7.34
CA GLY A 357 15.20 -17.07 -8.39
C GLY A 357 15.13 -17.69 -9.78
N GLU A 358 15.60 -18.92 -9.92
CA GLU A 358 15.61 -19.66 -11.19
C GLU A 358 14.20 -20.06 -11.60
N LEU A 359 13.39 -20.60 -10.67
CA LEU A 359 11.98 -20.92 -10.92
C LEU A 359 11.20 -19.70 -11.42
N TYR A 360 11.42 -18.56 -10.78
CA TYR A 360 10.79 -17.30 -11.18
C TYR A 360 11.24 -16.85 -12.58
N THR A 361 12.54 -16.88 -12.85
CA THR A 361 13.12 -16.39 -14.11
C THR A 361 12.76 -17.29 -15.29
N ALA A 362 12.72 -18.61 -15.09
CA ALA A 362 12.34 -19.59 -16.12
C ALA A 362 10.93 -19.33 -16.67
N VAL A 363 9.99 -18.92 -15.82
CA VAL A 363 8.63 -18.56 -16.23
C VAL A 363 8.57 -17.13 -16.75
N ARG A 364 9.06 -16.18 -15.97
CA ARG A 364 8.83 -14.75 -16.20
C ARG A 364 9.43 -14.25 -17.52
N HIS A 365 10.63 -14.68 -17.91
CA HIS A 365 11.27 -14.19 -19.13
C HIS A 365 10.52 -14.65 -20.38
N ARG A 366 10.15 -15.94 -20.44
CA ARG A 366 9.44 -16.52 -21.59
C ARG A 366 8.03 -15.95 -21.72
N GLU A 367 7.32 -15.79 -20.61
CA GLU A 367 5.99 -15.19 -20.62
C GLU A 367 6.01 -13.73 -21.07
N PHE A 368 6.98 -12.91 -20.60
CA PHE A 368 7.08 -11.53 -21.03
C PHE A 368 7.23 -11.42 -22.55
N ARG A 369 8.10 -12.22 -23.15
CA ARG A 369 8.34 -12.21 -24.59
C ARG A 369 7.05 -12.41 -25.40
N VAL A 370 6.22 -13.37 -25.01
CA VAL A 370 4.99 -13.69 -25.72
C VAL A 370 3.87 -12.71 -25.38
N GLN A 371 3.63 -12.51 -24.10
CA GLN A 371 2.46 -11.76 -23.60
C GLN A 371 2.54 -10.26 -23.87
N ILE A 372 3.75 -9.68 -23.90
CA ILE A 372 3.91 -8.27 -24.27
C ILE A 372 3.49 -8.01 -25.72
N ALA A 373 3.75 -8.94 -26.62
CA ALA A 373 3.36 -8.82 -28.01
C ALA A 373 1.82 -8.88 -28.19
N GLU A 374 1.14 -9.69 -27.39
CA GLU A 374 -0.33 -9.76 -27.36
C GLU A 374 -0.92 -8.40 -26.92
N TYR A 375 -0.38 -7.79 -25.85
CA TYR A 375 -0.81 -6.46 -25.41
C TYR A 375 -0.51 -5.39 -26.48
N LEU A 376 0.72 -5.36 -27.02
CA LEU A 376 1.12 -4.37 -28.03
C LEU A 376 0.26 -4.46 -29.31
N ALA A 377 -0.30 -5.63 -29.63
CA ALA A 377 -1.20 -5.79 -30.76
C ALA A 377 -2.49 -5.00 -30.62
N THR A 378 -2.94 -4.70 -29.39
CA THR A 378 -4.16 -3.90 -29.13
C THR A 378 -3.94 -2.40 -29.37
N LEU A 379 -2.69 -1.92 -29.34
CA LEU A 379 -2.34 -0.52 -29.50
C LEU A 379 -2.45 -0.08 -30.98
N LYS A 380 -2.46 1.23 -31.21
CA LYS A 380 -2.48 1.81 -32.55
C LYS A 380 -1.27 1.38 -33.40
N PRO A 381 -1.36 1.39 -34.74
CA PRO A 381 -0.31 0.89 -35.64
C PRO A 381 1.06 1.57 -35.49
N GLU A 382 1.12 2.81 -35.05
CA GLU A 382 2.36 3.58 -34.85
C GLU A 382 3.24 3.06 -33.73
N TYR A 383 2.71 2.29 -32.78
CA TYR A 383 3.47 1.70 -31.66
C TYR A 383 4.08 0.35 -32.02
N PRO A 384 5.20 -0.04 -31.37
CA PRO A 384 5.81 -1.36 -31.52
C PRO A 384 4.79 -2.48 -31.30
N LYS A 385 4.94 -3.60 -32.02
CA LYS A 385 4.02 -4.75 -31.93
C LYS A 385 4.67 -6.00 -31.34
N THR A 386 5.99 -6.00 -31.18
CA THR A 386 6.74 -7.13 -30.64
C THR A 386 7.86 -6.65 -29.72
N LEU A 387 8.35 -7.55 -28.86
CA LEU A 387 9.51 -7.27 -28.02
C LEU A 387 10.75 -6.94 -28.86
N ALA A 388 10.95 -7.63 -29.99
CA ALA A 388 12.04 -7.34 -30.92
C ALA A 388 11.98 -5.90 -31.47
N GLN A 389 10.79 -5.40 -31.80
CA GLN A 389 10.60 -4.00 -32.24
C GLN A 389 10.86 -3.01 -31.10
N LEU A 390 10.47 -3.31 -29.87
CA LEU A 390 10.83 -2.48 -28.69
C LEU A 390 12.35 -2.40 -28.55
N ILE A 391 13.06 -3.53 -28.63
CA ILE A 391 14.52 -3.61 -28.53
C ILE A 391 15.18 -2.82 -29.66
N GLU A 392 14.69 -2.95 -30.90
CA GLU A 392 15.21 -2.21 -32.04
C GLU A 392 15.10 -0.69 -31.83
N GLN A 393 13.93 -0.21 -31.40
CA GLN A 393 13.72 1.23 -31.13
C GLN A 393 14.58 1.72 -29.94
N ALA A 394 14.61 0.95 -28.84
CA ALA A 394 15.46 1.27 -27.68
C ALA A 394 16.94 1.36 -28.04
N THR A 395 17.42 0.51 -28.95
CA THR A 395 18.83 0.51 -29.40
C THR A 395 19.21 1.78 -30.15
N ARG A 396 18.25 2.48 -30.78
CA ARG A 396 18.47 3.74 -31.48
C ARG A 396 18.48 4.94 -30.53
N MET A 397 18.01 4.76 -29.31
CA MET A 397 17.92 5.82 -28.31
C MET A 397 19.21 5.89 -27.49
N THR A 398 20.10 6.80 -27.84
CA THR A 398 21.45 6.91 -27.24
C THR A 398 21.62 8.11 -26.31
N ALA A 399 20.68 9.07 -26.33
CA ALA A 399 20.72 10.29 -25.53
C ALA A 399 19.30 10.72 -25.13
N PRO A 400 19.13 11.52 -24.07
CA PRO A 400 17.87 12.14 -23.74
C PRO A 400 17.33 12.98 -24.91
N ASN A 401 16.03 12.92 -25.13
CA ASN A 401 15.29 13.70 -26.13
C ASN A 401 13.90 14.04 -25.60
N ASP A 402 13.05 14.66 -26.43
CA ASP A 402 11.68 15.05 -26.04
C ASP A 402 10.79 13.86 -25.63
N ASN A 403 11.19 12.64 -25.97
CA ASN A 403 10.48 11.41 -25.64
C ASN A 403 11.08 10.66 -24.43
N GLY A 404 12.03 11.27 -23.69
CA GLY A 404 12.59 10.71 -22.47
C GLY A 404 14.09 10.40 -22.50
N GLN A 405 14.53 9.57 -21.56
CA GLN A 405 15.93 9.23 -21.30
C GLN A 405 16.24 7.77 -21.66
N PRO A 406 17.50 7.43 -22.03
CA PRO A 406 17.92 6.03 -22.15
C PRO A 406 17.77 5.25 -20.84
N ASN A 407 17.33 4.00 -20.95
CA ASN A 407 17.27 3.07 -19.83
C ASN A 407 18.01 1.74 -20.19
N PRO A 408 19.35 1.79 -20.30
CA PRO A 408 20.13 0.66 -20.83
C PRO A 408 20.00 -0.61 -19.97
N GLY A 409 19.77 -0.46 -18.66
CA GLY A 409 19.58 -1.60 -17.75
C GLY A 409 18.32 -2.42 -18.10
N ARG A 410 17.19 -1.72 -18.32
CA ARG A 410 15.93 -2.38 -18.72
C ARG A 410 16.03 -2.97 -20.14
N TRP A 411 16.60 -2.22 -21.05
CA TRP A 411 16.74 -2.68 -22.46
C TRP A 411 17.69 -3.85 -22.60
N SER A 412 18.75 -3.92 -21.79
CA SER A 412 19.61 -5.12 -21.71
C SER A 412 18.85 -6.33 -21.17
N LEU A 413 17.93 -6.13 -20.21
CA LEU A 413 17.07 -7.21 -19.71
C LEU A 413 16.09 -7.70 -20.79
N MET A 414 15.50 -6.80 -21.59
CA MET A 414 14.62 -7.17 -22.71
C MET A 414 15.30 -8.09 -23.72
N ARG A 415 16.60 -7.91 -23.98
CA ARG A 415 17.35 -8.83 -24.85
C ARG A 415 17.43 -10.24 -24.27
N ARG A 416 17.65 -10.35 -22.95
CA ARG A 416 17.65 -11.67 -22.29
C ARG A 416 16.25 -12.31 -22.25
N GLU A 417 15.21 -11.50 -22.22
CA GLU A 417 13.82 -11.95 -22.32
C GLU A 417 13.51 -12.44 -23.74
N GLU A 418 13.98 -11.73 -24.77
CA GLU A 418 13.84 -12.16 -26.18
C GLU A 418 14.58 -13.46 -26.45
N ASP A 419 15.77 -13.66 -25.87
CA ASP A 419 16.60 -14.85 -26.03
C ASP A 419 16.17 -16.04 -25.14
N SER A 420 15.11 -15.90 -24.31
CA SER A 420 14.79 -16.87 -23.26
C SER A 420 14.08 -18.14 -23.70
N GLY A 421 13.61 -18.20 -24.96
CA GLY A 421 12.84 -19.33 -25.48
C GLY A 421 11.34 -19.10 -25.51
N ASP A 422 10.58 -20.12 -25.85
CA ASP A 422 9.13 -20.10 -26.03
C ASP A 422 8.36 -20.79 -24.88
N LEU A 423 7.03 -20.73 -24.92
CA LEU A 423 6.17 -21.35 -23.89
C LEU A 423 6.04 -22.88 -24.06
N ASP A 424 6.51 -23.45 -25.17
CA ASP A 424 6.62 -24.90 -25.40
C ASP A 424 7.99 -25.49 -24.97
N ASP A 425 8.90 -24.62 -24.46
CA ASP A 425 10.19 -25.06 -23.94
C ASP A 425 10.01 -26.02 -22.75
N PRO A 426 10.69 -27.20 -22.76
CA PRO A 426 10.54 -28.21 -21.72
C PRO A 426 10.85 -27.69 -20.28
N GLU A 427 11.80 -26.76 -20.12
CA GLU A 427 12.12 -26.18 -18.83
C GLU A 427 10.97 -25.30 -18.32
N TYR A 428 10.40 -24.45 -19.20
CA TYR A 428 9.23 -23.65 -18.86
C TYR A 428 8.06 -24.53 -18.42
N GLN A 429 7.73 -25.55 -19.21
CA GLN A 429 6.62 -26.46 -18.91
C GLN A 429 6.85 -27.18 -17.57
N ALA A 430 8.05 -27.73 -17.34
CA ALA A 430 8.38 -28.41 -16.10
C ALA A 430 8.24 -27.49 -14.87
N VAL A 431 8.73 -26.25 -14.95
CA VAL A 431 8.62 -25.29 -13.85
C VAL A 431 7.17 -24.86 -13.66
N ARG A 432 6.48 -24.54 -14.76
CA ARG A 432 5.10 -24.01 -14.72
C ARG A 432 4.10 -25.04 -14.17
N GLU A 433 4.20 -26.31 -14.59
CA GLU A 433 3.27 -27.37 -14.21
C GLU A 433 3.63 -28.03 -12.88
N HIS A 434 4.91 -28.27 -12.62
CA HIS A 434 5.35 -29.05 -11.48
C HIS A 434 6.10 -28.22 -10.42
N GLY A 435 7.00 -27.34 -10.84
CA GLY A 435 7.82 -26.55 -9.93
C GLY A 435 6.98 -25.62 -9.03
N LEU A 436 6.05 -24.86 -9.63
CA LEU A 436 5.18 -23.97 -8.87
C LEU A 436 4.21 -24.75 -7.95
N ALA A 437 3.69 -25.89 -8.41
CA ALA A 437 2.84 -26.76 -7.60
C ALA A 437 3.59 -27.32 -6.37
N LEU A 438 4.86 -27.71 -6.55
CA LEU A 438 5.72 -28.17 -5.46
C LEU A 438 5.94 -27.07 -4.40
N VAL A 439 6.30 -25.85 -4.82
CA VAL A 439 6.48 -24.72 -3.90
C VAL A 439 5.19 -24.42 -3.13
N ARG A 440 4.05 -24.40 -3.81
CA ARG A 440 2.73 -24.18 -3.18
C ARG A 440 2.45 -25.24 -2.13
N SER A 441 2.55 -26.53 -2.49
CA SER A 441 2.30 -27.64 -1.57
C SER A 441 3.22 -27.60 -0.33
N PHE A 442 4.46 -27.16 -0.52
CA PHE A 442 5.40 -27.02 0.60
C PHE A 442 4.99 -25.91 1.58
N ILE A 443 4.61 -24.73 1.08
CA ILE A 443 4.18 -23.61 1.92
C ILE A 443 2.87 -23.95 2.65
N ASP A 444 1.89 -24.55 1.95
CA ASP A 444 0.65 -25.05 2.57
C ASP A 444 0.95 -26.08 3.67
N GLY A 445 1.84 -27.03 3.41
CA GLY A 445 2.25 -28.03 4.38
C GLY A 445 2.90 -27.43 5.64
N ILE A 446 3.67 -26.34 5.53
CA ILE A 446 4.18 -25.61 6.70
C ILE A 446 3.03 -24.97 7.49
N LEU A 447 2.14 -24.22 6.80
CA LEU A 447 1.01 -23.53 7.42
C LEU A 447 0.10 -24.53 8.17
N GLU A 448 -0.26 -25.64 7.52
CA GLU A 448 -1.13 -26.68 8.09
C GLU A 448 -0.47 -27.44 9.24
N SER A 449 0.75 -28.00 9.02
CA SER A 449 1.41 -28.86 10.02
C SER A 449 1.72 -28.12 11.32
N LYS A 450 2.01 -26.83 11.24
CA LYS A 450 2.28 -25.96 12.40
C LYS A 450 1.04 -25.20 12.86
N LYS A 451 -0.11 -25.37 12.18
CA LYS A 451 -1.38 -24.67 12.45
C LYS A 451 -1.18 -23.15 12.50
N LEU A 452 -0.53 -22.59 11.49
CA LEU A 452 -0.23 -21.16 11.41
C LEU A 452 -1.37 -20.39 10.78
N ASP A 453 -1.66 -19.22 11.30
CA ASP A 453 -2.56 -18.24 10.70
C ASP A 453 -1.86 -17.42 9.60
N ALA A 454 -0.56 -17.18 9.76
CA ALA A 454 0.30 -16.56 8.75
C ALA A 454 1.78 -16.91 8.99
N ILE A 455 2.60 -16.79 7.92
CA ILE A 455 4.06 -16.74 8.01
C ILE A 455 4.47 -15.28 7.86
N VAL A 456 5.31 -14.78 8.78
CA VAL A 456 5.84 -13.42 8.72
C VAL A 456 7.34 -13.41 8.44
N TYR A 457 7.80 -12.33 7.79
CA TYR A 457 9.21 -12.09 7.46
C TYR A 457 9.44 -10.60 7.14
N PRO A 458 10.69 -10.11 7.21
CA PRO A 458 11.00 -8.79 6.69
C PRO A 458 10.70 -8.75 5.19
N THR A 459 9.79 -7.87 4.76
CA THR A 459 9.40 -7.75 3.34
C THR A 459 10.62 -7.50 2.45
N SER A 460 11.52 -6.63 2.92
CA SER A 460 12.87 -6.47 2.40
C SER A 460 13.86 -6.76 3.53
N PRO A 461 14.71 -7.78 3.41
CA PRO A 461 15.72 -8.08 4.43
C PRO A 461 16.81 -7.01 4.59
N ARG A 462 16.81 -6.00 3.73
CA ARG A 462 17.76 -4.88 3.72
C ARG A 462 17.07 -3.56 3.45
N ARG A 463 17.68 -2.50 3.95
CA ARG A 463 17.26 -1.12 3.62
C ARG A 463 17.33 -0.83 2.11
N PRO A 464 16.49 0.09 1.57
CA PRO A 464 16.56 0.50 0.18
C PRO A 464 17.96 1.00 -0.21
N SER A 465 18.42 0.63 -1.42
CA SER A 465 19.69 1.12 -1.96
C SER A 465 19.63 2.63 -2.27
N ARG A 466 20.80 3.26 -2.37
CA ARG A 466 20.90 4.62 -2.92
C ARG A 466 20.55 4.62 -4.43
N ILE A 467 19.99 5.72 -4.90
CA ILE A 467 19.61 5.86 -6.33
C ILE A 467 20.86 5.84 -7.22
N ASP A 468 21.97 6.44 -6.73
CA ASP A 468 23.26 6.53 -7.42
C ASP A 468 24.14 5.26 -7.26
N ALA A 469 23.67 4.28 -6.46
CA ALA A 469 24.41 3.03 -6.31
C ALA A 469 24.46 2.28 -7.64
N ASP A 470 25.65 1.94 -8.07
CA ASP A 470 25.86 1.14 -9.27
C ASP A 470 25.03 -0.13 -9.20
N SER A 471 24.18 -0.36 -10.19
CA SER A 471 23.30 -1.54 -10.25
C SER A 471 24.08 -2.87 -10.21
N SER A 472 25.38 -2.83 -10.52
CA SER A 472 26.31 -3.94 -10.37
C SER A 472 26.64 -4.26 -8.91
N SER A 473 26.53 -3.27 -7.99
CA SER A 473 26.76 -3.43 -6.55
C SER A 473 25.53 -3.97 -5.79
N GLY A 474 24.34 -3.90 -6.42
CA GLY A 474 23.06 -4.36 -5.86
C GLY A 474 22.81 -5.86 -5.96
N GLY A 475 23.77 -6.63 -6.40
CA GLY A 475 23.72 -8.09 -6.37
C GLY A 475 23.65 -8.57 -4.91
N THR A 476 22.45 -8.66 -4.37
CA THR A 476 22.19 -9.23 -3.07
C THR A 476 22.54 -10.71 -3.11
N ARG A 477 23.70 -11.09 -2.58
CA ARG A 477 24.06 -12.49 -2.29
C ARG A 477 23.22 -13.06 -1.13
N GLY A 478 22.14 -12.38 -0.71
CA GLY A 478 21.24 -12.79 0.35
C GLY A 478 19.96 -13.42 -0.20
N VAL A 479 19.38 -14.29 0.59
CA VAL A 479 18.10 -14.93 0.29
C VAL A 479 16.96 -13.91 0.47
N SER A 480 16.06 -13.82 -0.50
CA SER A 480 14.90 -12.91 -0.44
C SER A 480 13.59 -13.70 -0.37
N PRO A 481 12.68 -13.37 0.55
CA PRO A 481 11.37 -14.03 0.66
C PRO A 481 10.39 -13.58 -0.42
N ILE A 482 10.68 -12.49 -1.10
CA ILE A 482 9.69 -11.68 -1.82
C ILE A 482 8.94 -12.44 -2.92
N ARG A 483 9.60 -13.43 -3.55
CA ARG A 483 9.00 -14.21 -4.64
C ARG A 483 8.12 -15.36 -4.16
N LEU A 484 8.15 -15.73 -2.88
CA LEU A 484 7.36 -16.86 -2.35
C LEU A 484 5.87 -16.69 -2.65
N ALA A 485 5.32 -15.50 -2.43
CA ALA A 485 3.92 -15.21 -2.70
C ALA A 485 3.57 -15.24 -4.20
N ASN A 486 4.52 -14.95 -5.10
CA ASN A 486 4.31 -15.04 -6.54
C ASN A 486 4.38 -16.50 -7.00
N LEU A 487 5.40 -17.26 -6.57
CA LEU A 487 5.57 -18.67 -6.93
C LEU A 487 4.40 -19.55 -6.44
N THR A 488 3.80 -19.20 -5.31
CA THR A 488 2.64 -19.92 -4.75
C THR A 488 1.30 -19.40 -5.26
N GLY A 489 1.23 -18.15 -5.70
CA GLY A 489 -0.03 -17.45 -5.96
C GLY A 489 -0.75 -17.00 -4.68
N PHE A 490 -0.15 -17.12 -3.50
CA PHE A 490 -0.76 -16.79 -2.21
C PHE A 490 -0.78 -15.29 -1.93
N PRO A 491 -1.72 -14.81 -1.09
CA PRO A 491 -1.77 -13.42 -0.68
C PRO A 491 -0.64 -13.08 0.29
N ASP A 492 -0.16 -11.85 0.22
CA ASP A 492 0.90 -11.33 1.09
C ASP A 492 0.62 -9.86 1.39
N LEU A 493 0.37 -9.55 2.66
CA LEU A 493 0.08 -8.21 3.17
C LEU A 493 1.34 -7.63 3.82
N VAL A 494 1.74 -6.45 3.40
CA VAL A 494 2.82 -5.67 4.01
C VAL A 494 2.23 -4.61 4.92
N VAL A 495 2.74 -4.53 6.15
CA VAL A 495 2.39 -3.48 7.12
C VAL A 495 3.68 -2.82 7.63
N PRO A 496 3.71 -1.49 7.83
CA PRO A 496 4.86 -0.82 8.44
C PRO A 496 5.17 -1.39 9.82
N ALA A 497 6.43 -1.78 10.05
CA ALA A 497 6.91 -2.38 11.29
C ALA A 497 7.69 -1.38 12.16
N GLY A 498 8.31 -0.37 11.56
CA GLY A 498 9.11 0.63 12.26
C GLY A 498 10.04 1.39 11.33
N PHE A 499 11.00 2.08 11.92
CA PHE A 499 11.99 2.90 11.20
C PHE A 499 13.39 2.64 11.74
N THR A 500 14.36 2.57 10.84
CA THR A 500 15.79 2.49 11.19
C THR A 500 16.26 3.79 11.84
N GLY A 501 17.46 3.77 12.44
CA GLY A 501 18.03 4.94 13.12
C GLY A 501 18.20 6.17 12.22
N ASN A 502 18.32 5.97 10.91
CA ASN A 502 18.37 7.05 9.91
C ASN A 502 17.01 7.35 9.24
N GLY A 503 15.91 6.84 9.79
CA GLY A 503 14.55 7.21 9.38
C GLY A 503 14.00 6.45 8.16
N LEU A 504 14.65 5.36 7.73
CA LEU A 504 14.13 4.54 6.64
C LEU A 504 13.07 3.55 7.15
N PRO A 505 11.92 3.41 6.45
CA PRO A 505 10.88 2.49 6.87
C PRO A 505 11.29 1.02 6.72
N VAL A 506 10.75 0.18 7.59
CA VAL A 506 10.83 -1.28 7.53
C VAL A 506 9.41 -1.83 7.56
N GLY A 507 9.09 -2.75 6.65
CA GLY A 507 7.81 -3.45 6.59
C GLY A 507 7.95 -4.91 6.96
N ILE A 508 6.91 -5.45 7.58
CA ILE A 508 6.73 -6.87 7.84
C ILE A 508 5.64 -7.43 6.92
N SER A 509 5.92 -8.55 6.28
CA SER A 509 4.98 -9.29 5.44
C SER A 509 4.22 -10.33 6.25
N PHE A 510 2.93 -10.50 5.91
CA PHE A 510 2.05 -11.58 6.38
C PHE A 510 1.63 -12.41 5.16
N LEU A 511 2.22 -13.58 5.00
CA LEU A 511 1.90 -14.55 3.94
C LEU A 511 0.91 -15.57 4.46
N GLY A 512 -0.20 -15.74 3.76
CA GLY A 512 -1.22 -16.75 4.09
C GLY A 512 -1.39 -17.82 3.01
N THR A 513 -2.42 -18.65 3.13
CA THR A 513 -2.86 -19.58 2.08
C THR A 513 -3.74 -18.85 1.05
N ALA A 514 -4.04 -19.50 -0.07
CA ALA A 514 -4.93 -18.92 -1.08
C ALA A 514 -6.28 -18.48 -0.47
N PHE A 515 -6.71 -17.28 -0.82
CA PHE A 515 -7.97 -16.65 -0.38
C PHE A 515 -8.08 -16.40 1.13
N SER A 516 -6.95 -16.23 1.81
CA SER A 516 -6.91 -15.88 3.24
C SER A 516 -6.83 -14.36 3.49
N GLU A 517 -7.12 -13.52 2.51
CA GLU A 517 -7.12 -12.07 2.65
C GLU A 517 -7.88 -11.55 3.87
N PRO A 518 -9.11 -12.05 4.19
CA PRO A 518 -9.82 -11.59 5.38
C PRO A 518 -9.00 -11.78 6.67
N LYS A 519 -8.33 -12.92 6.81
CA LYS A 519 -7.48 -13.23 7.97
C LYS A 519 -6.22 -12.36 8.00
N LEU A 520 -5.54 -12.21 6.85
CA LEU A 520 -4.33 -11.37 6.78
C LEU A 520 -4.63 -9.91 7.07
N LEU A 521 -5.75 -9.40 6.57
CA LEU A 521 -6.21 -8.03 6.85
C LEU A 521 -6.55 -7.85 8.33
N ALA A 522 -7.22 -8.82 8.97
CA ALA A 522 -7.48 -8.79 10.41
C ALA A 522 -6.17 -8.75 11.23
N LEU A 523 -5.23 -9.66 10.94
CA LEU A 523 -3.92 -9.71 11.63
C LEU A 523 -3.10 -8.43 11.40
N GLY A 524 -3.04 -7.95 10.16
CA GLY A 524 -2.34 -6.72 9.81
C GLY A 524 -2.97 -5.49 10.46
N TYR A 525 -4.30 -5.41 10.51
CA TYR A 525 -5.02 -4.35 11.19
C TYR A 525 -4.74 -4.36 12.70
N ALA A 526 -4.84 -5.52 13.37
CA ALA A 526 -4.50 -5.63 14.79
C ALA A 526 -3.06 -5.18 15.06
N PHE A 527 -2.10 -5.60 14.21
CA PHE A 527 -0.70 -5.19 14.33
C PHE A 527 -0.53 -3.67 14.13
N GLU A 528 -1.19 -3.10 13.12
CA GLU A 528 -1.19 -1.65 12.88
C GLU A 528 -1.75 -0.84 14.06
N GLN A 529 -2.87 -1.30 14.66
CA GLN A 529 -3.52 -0.59 15.78
C GLN A 529 -2.64 -0.58 17.04
N VAL A 530 -1.87 -1.64 17.28
CA VAL A 530 -0.95 -1.71 18.43
C VAL A 530 0.33 -0.91 18.19
N THR A 531 0.90 -0.99 16.98
CA THR A 531 2.20 -0.37 16.68
C THR A 531 2.11 1.08 16.29
N LYS A 532 1.08 1.45 15.50
CA LYS A 532 0.94 2.78 14.84
C LYS A 532 2.27 3.24 14.23
N ALA A 533 2.98 2.29 13.60
CA ALA A 533 4.36 2.46 13.19
C ALA A 533 4.55 3.44 12.03
N ARG A 534 3.51 3.71 11.23
CA ARG A 534 3.59 4.64 10.10
C ARG A 534 3.97 6.06 10.55
N ARG A 535 4.83 6.71 9.77
CA ARG A 535 5.16 8.14 9.90
C ARG A 535 5.01 8.84 8.56
N LEU A 536 4.63 10.12 8.60
CA LEU A 536 4.67 10.97 7.41
C LEU A 536 6.13 11.21 7.02
N PRO A 537 6.49 11.16 5.72
CA PRO A 537 7.85 11.42 5.28
C PRO A 537 8.30 12.85 5.58
N ILE A 538 9.55 13.00 6.01
CA ILE A 538 10.12 14.29 6.40
C ILE A 538 10.19 15.28 5.22
N ASN A 539 10.33 14.78 3.99
CA ASN A 539 10.44 15.59 2.79
C ASN A 539 9.08 16.03 2.20
N THR A 540 7.97 15.51 2.73
CA THR A 540 6.61 15.85 2.30
C THR A 540 5.71 16.10 3.51
N PRO A 541 6.06 17.08 4.39
CA PRO A 541 5.31 17.37 5.62
C PRO A 541 3.87 17.81 5.33
N SER A 542 3.02 17.77 6.37
CA SER A 542 1.67 18.35 6.30
C SER A 542 1.74 19.86 6.14
N ARG A 543 0.79 20.41 5.40
CA ARG A 543 0.62 21.84 5.17
C ARG A 543 -0.56 22.37 5.98
N PRO A 544 -0.60 23.65 6.33
CA PRO A 544 -1.69 24.22 7.15
C PRO A 544 -3.08 24.08 6.51
N ASP A 545 -3.17 24.16 5.19
CA ASP A 545 -4.42 24.03 4.42
C ASP A 545 -4.95 22.59 4.34
N GLU A 546 -4.17 21.61 4.78
CA GLU A 546 -4.51 20.18 4.80
C GLU A 546 -5.15 19.74 6.13
N ILE A 547 -5.28 20.66 7.07
CA ILE A 547 -5.94 20.46 8.37
C ILE A 547 -7.32 21.10 8.31
N ILE A 548 -8.35 20.27 8.20
CA ILE A 548 -9.73 20.70 7.98
C ILE A 548 -10.46 20.68 9.32
N ALA A 549 -11.11 21.78 9.70
CA ALA A 549 -11.98 21.81 10.86
C ALA A 549 -13.25 21.01 10.56
N ILE A 550 -13.51 19.95 11.34
CA ILE A 550 -14.76 19.19 11.24
C ILE A 550 -15.81 19.93 12.08
N GLY A 551 -16.87 20.44 11.41
CA GLY A 551 -18.04 20.97 12.11
C GLY A 551 -18.74 19.89 12.93
N GLN A 552 -19.23 20.29 14.13
CA GLN A 552 -20.06 19.43 14.98
C GLN A 552 -21.47 19.31 14.43
#